data_3e76a83aae945771b2d36919bab07de4
#
_entry.id   3e76a83aae945771b2d36919bab07de4
#
_cell.length_a   1.000
_cell.length_b   1.000
_cell.length_c   1.000
_cell.angle_alpha   90.00
_cell.angle_beta   90.00
_cell.angle_gamma   90.00
#
_symmetry.space_group_name_H-M   'P 1'
#
loop_
_entity.id
_entity.type
_entity.pdbx_description
1 polymer ?
#
loop_
_entity_poly.entity_id
_entity_poly.type
_entity_poly.pdbx_seq_one_letter_code
_entity_poly.pdbx_strand_id
1 'polypeptide(L)'
;MLYFTQLVFVKNGQEAVFHAFEEQVLPLLARHNGTLLYRVRPPSVSVLASAIGHPYEVHLVSFPARANFEAYRDDPERTRHMALKDESVERIMLIEGSLL
;
A
#
# COMPACT_ATOMS: atom_id res chain seq x y z
N MET A 1 -6.09 1.91 17.89
CA MET A 1 -6.17 2.15 16.42
C MET A 1 -4.78 2.30 15.85
N LEU A 2 -4.46 1.55 14.79
CA LEU A 2 -3.19 1.68 14.07
C LEU A 2 -3.42 2.43 12.77
N TYR A 3 -2.48 3.32 12.44
CA TYR A 3 -2.47 4.04 11.17
C TYR A 3 -1.17 3.77 10.45
N PHE A 4 -1.26 3.43 9.17
CA PHE A 4 -0.10 3.20 8.33
C PHE A 4 -0.13 4.15 7.14
N THR A 5 0.95 4.91 6.98
CA THR A 5 1.23 5.63 5.74
C THR A 5 2.13 4.75 4.89
N GLN A 6 1.76 4.52 3.64
CA GLN A 6 2.52 3.67 2.74
C GLN A 6 2.87 4.43 1.48
N LEU A 7 4.17 4.56 1.21
CA LEU A 7 4.67 5.09 -0.04
C LEU A 7 5.13 3.92 -0.90
N VAL A 8 4.52 3.76 -2.08
CA VAL A 8 4.80 2.64 -2.97
C VAL A 8 5.56 3.14 -4.19
N PHE A 9 6.72 2.54 -4.43
CA PHE A 9 7.58 2.85 -5.60
C PHE A 9 7.47 1.67 -6.55
N VAL A 10 6.98 1.93 -7.76
CA VAL A 10 6.69 0.91 -8.76
C VAL A 10 7.78 0.93 -9.84
N LYS A 11 8.20 -0.26 -10.29
CA LYS A 11 9.18 -0.39 -11.37
C LYS A 11 8.62 0.16 -12.67
N ASN A 12 9.45 0.88 -13.42
CA ASN A 12 9.06 1.43 -14.71
C ASN A 12 8.52 0.34 -15.63
N GLY A 13 7.34 0.58 -16.21
CA GLY A 13 6.71 -0.36 -17.11
C GLY A 13 5.86 -1.42 -16.42
N GLN A 14 5.85 -1.48 -15.09
CA GLN A 14 5.12 -2.49 -14.33
C GLN A 14 3.86 -1.93 -13.65
N GLU A 15 3.43 -0.74 -14.02
CA GLU A 15 2.27 -0.08 -13.39
C GLU A 15 0.99 -0.90 -13.54
N ALA A 16 0.77 -1.51 -14.70
CA ALA A 16 -0.42 -2.35 -14.92
C ALA A 16 -0.42 -3.60 -14.04
N VAL A 17 0.75 -4.19 -13.80
CA VAL A 17 0.90 -5.36 -12.91
C VAL A 17 0.61 -4.95 -11.48
N PHE A 18 1.08 -3.77 -11.06
CA PHE A 18 0.78 -3.23 -9.74
C PHE A 18 -0.73 -2.97 -9.55
N HIS A 19 -1.39 -2.42 -10.57
CA HIS A 19 -2.85 -2.20 -10.52
C HIS A 19 -3.59 -3.54 -10.37
N ALA A 20 -3.16 -4.58 -11.08
CA ALA A 20 -3.77 -5.90 -10.96
C ALA A 20 -3.60 -6.47 -9.54
N PHE A 21 -2.44 -6.24 -8.91
CA PHE A 21 -2.21 -6.61 -7.52
C PHE A 21 -3.18 -5.88 -6.59
N GLU A 22 -3.30 -4.56 -6.73
CA GLU A 22 -4.19 -3.77 -5.90
C GLU A 22 -5.65 -4.17 -6.02
N GLU A 23 -6.11 -4.47 -7.23
CA GLU A 23 -7.50 -4.91 -7.47
C GLU A 23 -7.83 -6.17 -6.68
N GLN A 24 -6.85 -7.04 -6.46
CA GLN A 24 -7.05 -8.28 -5.71
C GLN A 24 -6.92 -8.11 -4.20
N VAL A 25 -6.04 -7.24 -3.74
CA VAL A 25 -5.70 -7.20 -2.31
C VAL A 25 -6.37 -6.06 -1.54
N LEU A 26 -6.63 -4.90 -2.15
CA LEU A 26 -7.28 -3.81 -1.43
C LEU A 26 -8.68 -4.17 -0.90
N PRO A 27 -9.52 -4.93 -1.66
CA PRO A 27 -10.81 -5.36 -1.11
C PRO A 27 -10.72 -6.24 0.13
N LEU A 28 -9.57 -6.89 0.35
CA LEU A 28 -9.37 -7.75 1.52
C LEU A 28 -9.21 -6.97 2.83
N LEU A 29 -8.91 -5.66 2.76
CA LEU A 29 -8.81 -4.82 3.95
C LEU A 29 -10.07 -4.91 4.82
N ALA A 30 -11.25 -4.80 4.20
CA ALA A 30 -12.53 -4.83 4.93
C ALA A 30 -12.75 -6.15 5.65
N ARG A 31 -12.22 -7.26 5.13
CA ARG A 31 -12.31 -8.59 5.77
C ARG A 31 -11.66 -8.61 7.15
N HIS A 32 -10.67 -7.75 7.36
CA HIS A 32 -9.92 -7.66 8.61
C HIS A 32 -10.15 -6.33 9.33
N ASN A 33 -11.28 -5.68 9.06
CA ASN A 33 -11.67 -4.39 9.63
C ASN A 33 -10.69 -3.26 9.31
N GLY A 34 -9.93 -3.41 8.24
CA GLY A 34 -9.06 -2.35 7.72
C GLY A 34 -9.85 -1.34 6.90
N THR A 35 -9.41 -0.10 6.96
CA THR A 35 -10.03 1.00 6.20
C THR A 35 -8.97 1.73 5.39
N LEU A 36 -9.19 1.83 4.08
CA LEU A 36 -8.37 2.67 3.22
C LEU A 36 -8.89 4.10 3.34
N LEU A 37 -8.19 4.92 4.13
CA LEU A 37 -8.62 6.28 4.43
C LEU A 37 -8.27 7.27 3.33
N TYR A 38 -7.17 7.01 2.61
CA TYR A 38 -6.63 7.94 1.63
C TYR A 38 -5.77 7.18 0.62
N ARG A 39 -5.91 7.52 -0.66
CA ARG A 39 -5.13 6.90 -1.72
C ARG A 39 -4.97 7.89 -2.85
N VAL A 40 -3.73 8.21 -3.21
CA VAL A 40 -3.42 9.11 -4.31
C VAL A 40 -2.24 8.60 -5.13
N ARG A 41 -2.21 9.00 -6.40
CA ARG A 41 -1.05 8.86 -7.28
C ARG A 41 -0.54 10.26 -7.59
N PRO A 42 0.50 10.74 -6.88
CA PRO A 42 0.98 12.09 -7.10
C PRO A 42 1.64 12.20 -8.48
N PRO A 43 1.25 13.16 -9.33
CA PRO A 43 2.00 13.42 -10.55
C PRO A 43 3.38 14.01 -10.19
N SER A 44 4.35 13.89 -11.09
CA SER A 44 5.72 14.33 -10.83
C SER A 44 5.80 15.80 -10.43
N VAL A 45 4.92 16.64 -10.97
CA VAL A 45 4.87 18.07 -10.65
C VAL A 45 4.48 18.37 -9.21
N SER A 46 3.85 17.42 -8.53
CA SER A 46 3.45 17.58 -7.12
C SER A 46 4.58 17.25 -6.15
N VAL A 47 5.66 16.62 -6.61
CA VAL A 47 6.81 16.32 -5.78
C VAL A 47 7.82 17.47 -5.95
N LEU A 48 7.80 18.39 -4.98
CA LEU A 48 8.62 19.61 -5.05
C LEU A 48 10.09 19.34 -4.76
N ALA A 49 10.37 18.38 -3.87
CA ALA A 49 11.72 17.95 -3.53
C ALA A 49 11.67 16.54 -2.94
N SER A 50 12.61 15.68 -3.37
CA SER A 50 12.70 14.33 -2.81
C SER A 50 14.12 13.80 -2.98
N ALA A 51 14.68 13.28 -1.88
CA ALA A 51 15.93 12.53 -1.88
C ALA A 51 15.70 11.02 -2.04
N ILE A 52 14.43 10.59 -2.05
CA ILE A 52 14.08 9.16 -2.05
C ILE A 52 13.35 8.71 -3.32
N GLY A 53 13.22 9.62 -4.30
CA GLY A 53 12.51 9.33 -5.54
C GLY A 53 11.06 9.77 -5.52
N HIS A 54 10.32 9.34 -6.54
CA HIS A 54 8.91 9.72 -6.72
C HIS A 54 8.03 8.52 -6.41
N PRO A 55 7.24 8.54 -5.32
CA PRO A 55 6.32 7.44 -5.04
C PRO A 55 5.23 7.39 -6.12
N TYR A 56 4.93 6.17 -6.57
CA TYR A 56 3.87 5.96 -7.55
C TYR A 56 2.49 6.13 -6.92
N GLU A 57 2.34 5.64 -5.68
CA GLU A 57 1.09 5.74 -4.93
C GLU A 57 1.37 5.98 -3.46
N VAL A 58 0.45 6.69 -2.80
CA VAL A 58 0.51 6.93 -1.35
C VAL A 58 -0.82 6.48 -0.76
N HIS A 59 -0.76 5.65 0.28
CA HIS A 59 -1.94 5.17 1.01
C HIS A 59 -1.88 5.57 2.47
N LEU A 60 -3.06 5.83 3.05
CA LEU A 60 -3.25 5.90 4.48
C LEU A 60 -4.32 4.86 4.85
N VAL A 61 -3.93 3.91 5.69
CA VAL A 61 -4.77 2.77 6.08
C VAL A 61 -4.86 2.70 7.59
N SER A 62 -6.01 2.34 8.12
CA SER A 62 -6.17 2.10 9.56
C SER A 62 -6.67 0.69 9.84
N PHE A 63 -6.27 0.17 11.01
CA PHE A 63 -6.79 -1.08 11.57
C PHE A 63 -7.15 -0.84 13.04
N PRO A 64 -8.19 -1.52 13.57
CA PRO A 64 -8.55 -1.37 14.98
C PRO A 64 -7.45 -1.79 15.96
N ALA A 65 -6.70 -2.84 15.61
CA ALA A 65 -5.63 -3.38 16.42
C ALA A 65 -4.57 -4.04 15.55
N ARG A 66 -3.39 -4.29 16.13
CA ARG A 66 -2.29 -4.95 15.44
C ARG A 66 -2.67 -6.32 14.90
N ALA A 67 -3.48 -7.08 15.66
CA ALA A 67 -3.93 -8.39 15.22
C ALA A 67 -4.70 -8.32 13.89
N ASN A 68 -5.48 -7.27 13.67
CA ASN A 68 -6.20 -7.07 12.41
C ASN A 68 -5.23 -6.84 11.24
N PHE A 69 -4.21 -6.02 11.45
CA PHE A 69 -3.17 -5.78 10.46
C PHE A 69 -2.43 -7.07 10.11
N GLU A 70 -2.01 -7.83 11.13
CA GLU A 70 -1.28 -9.08 10.93
C GLU A 70 -2.14 -10.11 10.19
N ALA A 71 -3.42 -10.21 10.53
CA ALA A 71 -4.35 -11.10 9.84
C ALA A 71 -4.54 -10.71 8.37
N TYR A 72 -4.58 -9.42 8.06
CA TYR A 72 -4.62 -8.95 6.68
C TYR A 72 -3.34 -9.30 5.95
N ARG A 73 -2.18 -8.99 6.55
CA ARG A 73 -0.87 -9.28 5.96
C ARG A 73 -0.71 -10.75 5.61
N ASP A 74 -1.19 -11.63 6.49
CA ASP A 74 -0.99 -13.07 6.38
C ASP A 74 -2.20 -13.80 5.75
N ASP A 75 -3.21 -13.08 5.29
CA ASP A 75 -4.38 -13.67 4.63
C ASP A 75 -3.94 -14.47 3.41
N PRO A 76 -4.32 -15.77 3.32
CA PRO A 76 -3.96 -16.61 2.17
C PRO A 76 -4.41 -16.05 0.83
N GLU A 77 -5.54 -15.35 0.79
CA GLU A 77 -6.00 -14.70 -0.45
C GLU A 77 -5.06 -13.57 -0.87
N ARG A 78 -4.49 -12.83 0.08
CA ARG A 78 -3.49 -11.81 -0.19
C ARG A 78 -2.18 -12.45 -0.65
N THR A 79 -1.73 -13.48 0.07
CA THR A 79 -0.49 -14.21 -0.23
C THR A 79 -0.50 -14.79 -1.63
N ARG A 80 -1.65 -15.23 -2.11
CA ARG A 80 -1.82 -15.77 -3.48
C ARG A 80 -1.38 -14.80 -4.56
N HIS A 81 -1.47 -13.50 -4.31
CA HIS A 81 -1.18 -12.45 -5.29
C HIS A 81 0.20 -11.79 -5.10
N MET A 82 1.01 -12.28 -4.17
CA MET A 82 2.31 -11.66 -3.85
C MET A 82 3.30 -11.65 -5.01
N ALA A 83 3.18 -12.61 -5.95
CA ALA A 83 4.02 -12.62 -7.14
C ALA A 83 3.83 -11.34 -7.98
N LEU A 84 2.61 -10.81 -8.04
CA LEU A 84 2.33 -9.55 -8.75
C LEU A 84 3.02 -8.36 -8.05
N LYS A 85 3.03 -8.37 -6.71
CA LYS A 85 3.74 -7.35 -5.94
C LYS A 85 5.24 -7.41 -6.21
N ASP A 86 5.82 -8.60 -6.12
CA ASP A 86 7.26 -8.79 -6.31
C ASP A 86 7.71 -8.38 -7.72
N GLU A 87 6.87 -8.63 -8.72
CA GLU A 87 7.14 -8.25 -10.11
C GLU A 87 7.10 -6.73 -10.31
N SER A 88 6.19 -6.03 -9.64
CA SER A 88 5.86 -4.63 -9.93
C SER A 88 6.43 -3.62 -8.95
N VAL A 89 6.59 -3.98 -7.68
CA VAL A 89 7.02 -3.05 -6.64
C VAL A 89 8.54 -3.05 -6.50
N GLU A 90 9.14 -1.86 -6.67
CA GLU A 90 10.57 -1.67 -6.45
C GLU A 90 10.87 -1.64 -4.95
N ARG A 91 10.11 -0.85 -4.20
CA ARG A 91 10.24 -0.75 -2.74
C ARG A 91 9.01 -0.10 -2.14
N ILE A 92 8.83 -0.28 -0.85
CA ILE A 92 7.75 0.33 -0.08
C ILE A 92 8.36 0.98 1.17
N MET A 93 7.87 2.17 1.50
CA MET A 93 8.11 2.78 2.80
C MET A 93 6.80 2.68 3.58
N LEU A 94 6.79 1.91 4.66
CA LEU A 94 5.64 1.72 5.53
C LEU A 94 5.90 2.41 6.85
N ILE A 95 5.05 3.39 7.19
CA ILE A 95 5.21 4.21 8.39
C ILE A 95 4.01 4.00 9.29
N GLU A 96 4.25 3.47 10.49
CA GLU A 96 3.23 3.34 11.51
C GLU A 96 3.17 4.61 12.34
N GLY A 97 1.96 5.08 12.65
CA GLY A 97 1.79 6.29 13.44
C GLY A 97 0.41 6.41 14.07
N SER A 98 0.17 7.56 14.67
CA SER A 98 -1.10 7.91 15.30
C SER A 98 -1.57 9.25 14.75
N LEU A 99 -2.89 9.44 14.70
CA LEU A 99 -3.44 10.78 14.43
C LEU A 99 -3.19 11.66 15.66
N LEU A 100 -2.79 12.88 15.41
CA LEU A 100 -2.51 13.85 16.47
C LEU A 100 -3.76 14.65 16.86
#